data_97a3da73cdfe92b82d48be4ddfb887c3
#
_entry.id   97a3da73cdfe92b82d48be4ddfb887c3
#
_cell.length_a   1.000
_cell.length_b   1.000
_cell.length_c   1.000
_cell.angle_alpha   90.00
_cell.angle_beta   90.00
_cell.angle_gamma   90.00
#
_symmetry.space_group_name_H-M   'P 1'
#
loop_
_entity.id
_entity.type
_entity.pdbx_description
1 polymer ?
#
loop_
_entity_poly.entity_id
_entity_poly.type
_entity_poly.pdbx_seq_one_letter_code
_entity_poly.pdbx_strand_id
1 'polypeptide(L)'
;MALLRGISCGLRVNPRYSPVETDLYNPCVAGSRLGVTAEELETQGGLPDGIEGLHFHVLCESRSEHLRKALEAVERHFGRYLDRIQWLNMGGGHLMTHADYDCDDLIALLRDFRARHPRLRLILEPGSAFTWRTGYLVS
;
A
#
# COMPACT_ATOMS: atom_id res chain seq x y z
N MET A 1 -9.28 -24.49 3.18
CA MET A 1 -9.54 -23.35 4.10
C MET A 1 -9.48 -23.67 5.60
N ALA A 2 -9.53 -24.92 6.05
CA ALA A 2 -9.42 -25.25 7.49
C ALA A 2 -8.03 -24.99 8.13
N LEU A 3 -6.99 -24.85 7.34
CA LEU A 3 -5.60 -24.64 7.79
C LEU A 3 -5.28 -23.17 8.20
N LEU A 4 -6.16 -22.21 7.93
CA LEU A 4 -5.92 -20.78 8.15
C LEU A 4 -6.73 -20.20 9.33
N ARG A 5 -7.25 -21.04 10.23
CA ARG A 5 -7.97 -20.54 11.40
C ARG A 5 -7.04 -19.71 12.29
N GLY A 6 -7.40 -18.44 12.46
CA GLY A 6 -6.64 -17.49 13.27
C GLY A 6 -5.59 -16.67 12.50
N ILE A 7 -5.47 -16.85 11.17
CA ILE A 7 -4.60 -16.03 10.31
C ILE A 7 -5.47 -15.08 9.50
N SER A 8 -5.20 -13.77 9.62
CA SER A 8 -5.83 -12.75 8.78
C SER A 8 -5.08 -12.65 7.45
N CYS A 9 -5.76 -12.98 6.36
CA CYS A 9 -5.18 -12.99 5.01
C CYS A 9 -5.53 -11.72 4.24
N GLY A 10 -4.57 -11.22 3.45
CA GLY A 10 -4.78 -10.10 2.55
C GLY A 10 -4.38 -10.40 1.12
N LEU A 11 -4.92 -9.61 0.21
CA LEU A 11 -4.60 -9.67 -1.21
C LEU A 11 -3.72 -8.48 -1.59
N ARG A 12 -2.60 -8.74 -2.26
CA ARG A 12 -1.81 -7.65 -2.86
C ARG A 12 -2.50 -7.16 -4.13
N VAL A 13 -2.72 -5.85 -4.18
CA VAL A 13 -3.38 -5.17 -5.31
C VAL A 13 -2.43 -4.22 -6.02
N ASN A 14 -2.67 -4.02 -7.31
CA ASN A 14 -1.96 -3.07 -8.15
C ASN A 14 -2.91 -1.89 -8.47
N PRO A 15 -2.74 -0.72 -7.83
CA PRO A 15 -3.59 0.45 -8.06
C PRO A 15 -3.29 1.19 -9.37
N ARG A 16 -2.41 0.67 -10.23
CA ARG A 16 -1.99 1.28 -11.49
C ARG A 16 -1.36 2.68 -11.32
N TYR A 17 -0.78 2.91 -10.16
CA TYR A 17 -0.02 4.11 -9.86
C TYR A 17 1.22 3.76 -9.05
N SER A 18 2.35 4.26 -9.49
CA SER A 18 3.60 4.32 -8.73
C SER A 18 4.35 5.60 -9.12
N PRO A 19 5.01 6.29 -8.18
CA PRO A 19 5.86 7.43 -8.49
C PRO A 19 7.25 7.01 -9.02
N VAL A 20 7.54 5.72 -9.08
CA VAL A 20 8.83 5.19 -9.53
C VAL A 20 8.95 5.36 -11.04
N GLU A 21 9.90 6.19 -11.47
CA GLU A 21 10.07 6.56 -12.89
C GLU A 21 10.70 5.44 -13.72
N THR A 22 11.58 4.63 -13.09
CA THR A 22 12.27 3.55 -13.79
C THR A 22 11.38 2.31 -13.88
N ASP A 23 10.99 1.92 -15.08
CA ASP A 23 10.10 0.79 -15.33
C ASP A 23 10.56 -0.52 -14.67
N LEU A 24 11.87 -0.75 -14.61
CA LEU A 24 12.47 -1.93 -13.97
C LEU A 24 12.08 -2.06 -12.47
N TYR A 25 11.90 -0.94 -11.79
CA TYR A 25 11.57 -0.87 -10.36
C TYR A 25 10.12 -0.47 -10.10
N ASN A 26 9.38 -0.11 -11.14
CA ASN A 26 7.98 0.29 -11.02
C ASN A 26 7.08 -0.94 -10.91
N PRO A 27 6.46 -1.20 -9.76
CA PRO A 27 5.61 -2.38 -9.55
C PRO A 27 4.28 -2.32 -10.31
N CYS A 28 3.96 -1.19 -10.92
CA CYS A 28 2.69 -0.94 -11.58
C CYS A 28 2.77 -0.90 -13.12
N VAL A 29 3.91 -1.27 -13.71
CA VAL A 29 4.04 -1.34 -15.18
C VAL A 29 3.08 -2.37 -15.78
N ALA A 30 2.74 -2.20 -17.05
CA ALA A 30 1.93 -3.14 -17.79
C ALA A 30 2.55 -4.55 -17.74
N GLY A 31 1.75 -5.57 -17.41
CA GLY A 31 2.21 -6.95 -17.28
C GLY A 31 2.95 -7.25 -15.96
N SER A 32 3.00 -6.33 -15.01
CA SER A 32 3.56 -6.59 -13.68
C SER A 32 2.76 -7.69 -12.97
N ARG A 33 3.47 -8.60 -12.33
CA ARG A 33 2.89 -9.66 -11.47
C ARG A 33 2.83 -9.25 -9.99
N LEU A 34 3.12 -7.99 -9.67
CA LEU A 34 3.19 -7.48 -8.31
C LEU A 34 1.85 -6.88 -7.86
N GLY A 35 0.89 -7.76 -7.68
CA GLY A 35 -0.46 -7.43 -7.26
C GLY A 35 -1.49 -7.54 -8.39
N VAL A 36 -2.71 -7.87 -8.02
CA VAL A 36 -3.84 -8.00 -8.95
C VAL A 36 -4.44 -6.63 -9.23
N THR A 37 -4.77 -6.36 -10.49
CA THR A 37 -5.51 -5.16 -10.87
C THR A 37 -7.01 -5.29 -10.55
N ALA A 38 -7.73 -4.18 -10.52
CA ALA A 38 -9.17 -4.21 -10.28
C ALA A 38 -9.92 -5.00 -11.35
N GLU A 39 -9.52 -4.85 -12.62
CA GLU A 39 -10.13 -5.55 -13.75
C GLU A 39 -9.90 -7.07 -13.68
N GLU A 40 -8.67 -7.48 -13.31
CA GLU A 40 -8.37 -8.92 -13.11
C GLU A 40 -9.18 -9.48 -11.94
N LEU A 41 -9.29 -8.72 -10.84
CA LEU A 41 -10.07 -9.12 -9.67
C LEU A 41 -11.55 -9.28 -10.02
N GLU A 42 -12.11 -8.37 -10.81
CA GLU A 42 -13.49 -8.45 -11.28
C GLU A 42 -13.74 -9.66 -12.19
N THR A 43 -12.80 -9.93 -13.10
CA THR A 43 -12.86 -11.09 -13.98
C THR A 43 -12.87 -12.41 -13.18
N GLN A 44 -12.25 -12.43 -12.01
CA GLN A 44 -12.22 -13.56 -11.09
C GLN A 44 -13.45 -13.64 -10.14
N GLY A 45 -14.42 -12.76 -10.31
CA GLY A 45 -15.63 -12.72 -9.48
C GLY A 45 -15.53 -11.81 -8.25
N GLY A 46 -14.53 -10.94 -8.20
CA GLY A 46 -14.33 -9.98 -7.12
C GLY A 46 -13.44 -10.51 -5.99
N LEU A 47 -13.52 -9.87 -4.82
CA LEU A 47 -12.70 -10.21 -3.67
C LEU A 47 -13.07 -11.59 -3.13
N PRO A 48 -12.12 -12.55 -3.09
CA PRO A 48 -12.38 -13.90 -2.61
C PRO A 48 -12.83 -13.93 -1.14
N ASP A 49 -13.64 -14.92 -0.79
CA ASP A 49 -14.03 -15.15 0.60
C ASP A 49 -12.81 -15.48 1.47
N GLY A 50 -12.79 -14.90 2.68
CA GLY A 50 -11.71 -15.08 3.64
C GLY A 50 -10.53 -14.12 3.46
N ILE A 51 -10.59 -13.21 2.48
CA ILE A 51 -9.67 -12.07 2.40
C ILE A 51 -10.18 -10.96 3.30
N GLU A 52 -9.37 -10.61 4.29
CA GLU A 52 -9.69 -9.63 5.33
C GLU A 52 -8.96 -8.30 5.15
N GLY A 53 -8.01 -8.23 4.23
CA GLY A 53 -7.25 -7.03 3.98
C GLY A 53 -6.79 -6.87 2.54
N LEU A 54 -6.42 -5.63 2.20
CA LEU A 54 -5.69 -5.33 0.97
C LEU A 54 -4.30 -4.81 1.31
N HIS A 55 -3.35 -5.12 0.44
CA HIS A 55 -1.98 -4.62 0.51
C HIS A 55 -1.58 -4.04 -0.84
N PHE A 56 -0.92 -2.89 -0.84
CA PHE A 56 -0.20 -2.39 -2.00
C PHE A 56 1.22 -1.98 -1.59
N HIS A 57 2.18 -2.09 -2.52
CA HIS A 57 3.54 -1.64 -2.30
C HIS A 57 4.03 -1.01 -3.60
N VAL A 58 3.91 0.30 -3.71
CA VAL A 58 4.10 1.07 -4.95
C VAL A 58 5.09 2.23 -4.80
N LEU A 59 5.59 2.45 -3.58
CA LEU A 59 6.50 3.52 -3.26
C LEU A 59 7.94 3.00 -3.11
N CYS A 60 8.91 3.84 -3.46
CA CYS A 60 10.33 3.64 -3.19
C CYS A 60 10.93 4.99 -2.86
N GLU A 61 11.54 5.12 -1.67
CA GLU A 61 12.16 6.38 -1.18
C GLU A 61 11.28 7.62 -1.40
N SER A 62 10.00 7.47 -1.10
CA SER A 62 8.96 8.41 -1.48
C SER A 62 8.49 9.28 -0.32
N ARG A 63 7.86 10.42 -0.67
CA ARG A 63 7.29 11.40 0.26
C ARG A 63 5.78 11.18 0.47
N SER A 64 5.19 11.92 1.42
CA SER A 64 3.76 11.87 1.76
C SER A 64 2.84 12.15 0.57
N GLU A 65 3.21 13.09 -0.31
CA GLU A 65 2.46 13.42 -1.53
C GLU A 65 2.30 12.23 -2.49
N HIS A 66 3.31 11.36 -2.56
CA HIS A 66 3.25 10.15 -3.37
C HIS A 66 2.29 9.11 -2.76
N LEU A 67 2.27 9.00 -1.43
CA LEU A 67 1.28 8.18 -0.75
C LEU A 67 -0.15 8.69 -0.99
N ARG A 68 -0.35 10.00 -0.99
CA ARG A 68 -1.66 10.62 -1.28
C ARG A 68 -2.19 10.17 -2.63
N LYS A 69 -1.38 10.27 -3.68
CA LYS A 69 -1.75 9.82 -5.03
C LYS A 69 -1.99 8.29 -5.11
N ALA A 70 -1.21 7.52 -4.36
CA ALA A 70 -1.40 6.07 -4.28
C ALA A 70 -2.74 5.72 -3.61
N LEU A 71 -3.11 6.41 -2.52
CA LEU A 71 -4.39 6.22 -1.84
C LEU A 71 -5.58 6.64 -2.72
N GLU A 72 -5.47 7.75 -3.45
CA GLU A 72 -6.48 8.17 -4.44
C GLU A 72 -6.68 7.11 -5.54
N ALA A 73 -5.58 6.50 -5.99
CA ALA A 73 -5.66 5.40 -6.96
C ALA A 73 -6.31 4.14 -6.35
N VAL A 74 -5.99 3.80 -5.10
CA VAL A 74 -6.62 2.69 -4.39
C VAL A 74 -8.12 2.96 -4.19
N GLU A 75 -8.51 4.14 -3.75
CA GLU A 75 -9.94 4.50 -3.61
C GLU A 75 -10.68 4.43 -4.95
N ARG A 76 -10.05 4.88 -6.05
CA ARG A 76 -10.62 4.86 -7.40
C ARG A 76 -10.84 3.44 -7.91
N HIS A 77 -9.87 2.55 -7.77
CA HIS A 77 -9.89 1.23 -8.37
C HIS A 77 -10.46 0.15 -7.43
N PHE A 78 -10.24 0.29 -6.12
CA PHE A 78 -10.61 -0.72 -5.12
C PHE A 78 -11.58 -0.20 -4.05
N GLY A 79 -12.09 1.04 -4.16
CA GLY A 79 -12.95 1.68 -3.16
C GLY A 79 -14.13 0.82 -2.72
N ARG A 80 -14.78 0.12 -3.66
CA ARG A 80 -15.91 -0.79 -3.37
C ARG A 80 -15.57 -1.95 -2.42
N TYR A 81 -14.28 -2.26 -2.27
CA TYR A 81 -13.82 -3.34 -1.40
C TYR A 81 -13.40 -2.83 -0.02
N LEU A 82 -13.14 -1.52 0.16
CA LEU A 82 -12.65 -0.96 1.41
C LEU A 82 -13.64 -1.15 2.58
N ASP A 83 -14.94 -1.18 2.30
CA ASP A 83 -15.96 -1.46 3.32
C ASP A 83 -16.09 -2.95 3.69
N ARG A 84 -15.47 -3.84 2.92
CA ARG A 84 -15.53 -5.30 3.09
C ARG A 84 -14.32 -5.87 3.81
N ILE A 85 -13.26 -5.07 4.00
CA ILE A 85 -12.00 -5.49 4.60
C ILE A 85 -11.81 -4.86 5.99
N GLN A 86 -10.91 -5.43 6.77
CA GLN A 86 -10.61 -5.00 8.13
C GLN A 86 -9.34 -4.15 8.21
N TRP A 87 -8.42 -4.30 7.24
CA TRP A 87 -7.16 -3.57 7.21
C TRP A 87 -6.69 -3.26 5.78
N LEU A 88 -5.97 -2.15 5.68
CA LEU A 88 -5.26 -1.74 4.48
C LEU A 88 -3.78 -1.57 4.82
N ASN A 89 -2.92 -2.37 4.17
CA ASN A 89 -1.47 -2.26 4.27
C ASN A 89 -0.96 -1.47 3.06
N MET A 90 -0.33 -0.34 3.34
CA MET A 90 0.15 0.63 2.36
C MET A 90 1.60 0.34 1.91
N GLY A 91 2.18 -0.77 2.38
CA GLY A 91 3.55 -1.17 2.06
C GLY A 91 4.61 -0.25 2.65
N GLY A 92 5.80 -0.35 2.10
CA GLY A 92 6.97 0.44 2.48
C GLY A 92 7.31 1.53 1.47
N GLY A 93 8.56 1.98 1.51
CA GLY A 93 9.08 3.03 0.63
C GLY A 93 8.84 4.45 1.14
N HIS A 94 8.46 4.60 2.41
CA HIS A 94 8.26 5.89 3.09
C HIS A 94 9.54 6.31 3.80
N LEU A 95 10.14 7.43 3.40
CA LEU A 95 11.35 7.98 4.06
C LEU A 95 11.00 8.96 5.19
N MET A 96 10.11 8.56 6.09
CA MET A 96 9.57 9.44 7.13
C MET A 96 10.59 9.90 8.19
N THR A 97 11.79 9.33 8.21
CA THR A 97 12.92 9.78 9.04
C THR A 97 13.91 10.68 8.32
N HIS A 98 13.67 10.95 7.02
CA HIS A 98 14.49 11.90 6.27
C HIS A 98 14.18 13.34 6.70
N ALA A 99 15.22 14.20 6.76
CA ALA A 99 15.07 15.58 7.24
C ALA A 99 14.04 16.42 6.44
N ASP A 100 13.92 16.13 5.14
CA ASP A 100 13.00 16.85 4.24
C ASP A 100 11.62 16.17 4.11
N TYR A 101 11.33 15.17 4.96
CA TYR A 101 10.04 14.50 4.91
C TYR A 101 9.01 15.27 5.75
N ASP A 102 7.88 15.61 5.15
CA ASP A 102 6.77 16.27 5.83
C ASP A 102 5.93 15.24 6.61
N CYS A 103 6.29 15.06 7.89
CA CYS A 103 5.56 14.16 8.78
C CYS A 103 4.17 14.68 9.13
N ASP A 104 3.99 16.00 9.19
CA ASP A 104 2.67 16.59 9.51
C ASP A 104 1.69 16.36 8.37
N ASP A 105 2.13 16.51 7.11
CA ASP A 105 1.31 16.15 5.95
C ASP A 105 0.96 14.65 5.94
N LEU A 106 1.91 13.76 6.27
CA LEU A 106 1.63 12.33 6.39
C LEU A 106 0.55 12.06 7.45
N ILE A 107 0.68 12.67 8.63
CA ILE A 107 -0.27 12.49 9.72
C ILE A 107 -1.66 13.01 9.31
N ALA A 108 -1.73 14.20 8.69
CA ALA A 108 -2.97 14.75 8.19
C ALA A 108 -3.62 13.84 7.16
N LEU A 109 -2.84 13.35 6.18
CA LEU A 109 -3.30 12.42 5.15
C LEU A 109 -3.90 11.14 5.76
N LEU A 110 -3.20 10.52 6.71
CA LEU A 110 -3.66 9.27 7.35
C LEU A 110 -4.91 9.51 8.20
N ARG A 111 -5.01 10.65 8.89
CA ARG A 111 -6.21 11.03 9.66
C ARG A 111 -7.42 11.23 8.74
N ASP A 112 -7.24 11.93 7.63
CA ASP A 112 -8.31 12.17 6.65
C ASP A 112 -8.77 10.87 6.00
N PHE A 113 -7.83 10.01 5.61
CA PHE A 113 -8.16 8.70 5.05
C PHE A 113 -8.92 7.84 6.06
N ARG A 114 -8.46 7.81 7.32
CA ARG A 114 -9.13 7.08 8.40
C ARG A 114 -10.52 7.66 8.73
N ALA A 115 -10.73 8.97 8.59
CA ALA A 115 -12.04 9.59 8.78
C ALA A 115 -13.05 9.12 7.72
N ARG A 116 -12.60 8.92 6.47
CA ARG A 116 -13.43 8.35 5.40
C ARG A 116 -13.66 6.84 5.56
N HIS A 117 -12.68 6.11 6.15
CA HIS A 117 -12.71 4.66 6.31
C HIS A 117 -12.49 4.25 7.79
N PRO A 118 -13.42 4.60 8.72
CA PRO A 118 -13.19 4.50 10.17
C PRO A 118 -13.00 3.09 10.69
N ARG A 119 -13.44 2.06 9.95
CA ARG A 119 -13.32 0.65 10.32
C ARG A 119 -11.97 0.03 9.91
N LEU A 120 -11.21 0.69 9.02
CA LEU A 120 -9.96 0.16 8.54
C LEU A 120 -8.82 0.37 9.55
N ARG A 121 -8.11 -0.70 9.85
CA ARG A 121 -6.77 -0.60 10.43
C ARG A 121 -5.78 -0.29 9.33
N LEU A 122 -4.99 0.77 9.50
CA LEU A 122 -3.95 1.16 8.55
C LEU A 122 -2.61 0.57 8.99
N ILE A 123 -1.86 0.01 8.04
CA ILE A 123 -0.55 -0.59 8.25
C ILE A 123 0.44 0.04 7.29
N LEU A 124 1.64 0.36 7.77
CA LEU A 124 2.78 0.85 7.01
C LEU A 124 3.99 -0.04 7.30
N GLU A 125 4.86 -0.24 6.31
CA GLU A 125 6.06 -1.08 6.38
C GLU A 125 7.34 -0.27 6.06
N PRO A 126 7.68 0.81 6.80
CA PRO A 126 8.72 1.77 6.44
C PRO A 126 10.14 1.23 6.72
N GLY A 127 10.59 0.20 6.01
CA GLY A 127 11.89 -0.45 6.23
C GLY A 127 13.08 0.50 6.15
N SER A 128 13.28 1.18 5.01
CA SER A 128 14.42 2.10 4.80
C SER A 128 14.41 3.28 5.77
N ALA A 129 13.25 3.72 6.25
CA ALA A 129 13.19 4.80 7.25
C ALA A 129 13.85 4.42 8.57
N PHE A 130 13.80 3.14 8.97
CA PHE A 130 14.45 2.66 10.19
C PHE A 130 15.95 2.47 10.04
N THR A 131 16.43 2.19 8.82
CA THR A 131 17.85 1.90 8.54
C THR A 131 18.61 3.07 7.95
N TRP A 132 17.95 4.18 7.68
CA TRP A 132 18.54 5.37 7.09
C TRP A 132 19.65 5.93 7.98
N ARG A 133 20.90 5.95 7.44
CA ARG A 133 22.09 6.47 8.12
C ARG A 133 22.40 5.83 9.49
N THR A 134 22.01 4.57 9.71
CA THR A 134 22.26 3.86 10.97
C THR A 134 23.62 3.16 11.02
N GLY A 135 24.34 3.09 9.91
CA GLY A 135 25.66 2.45 9.84
C GLY A 135 26.24 2.45 8.44
N TYR A 136 27.34 1.73 8.29
CA TYR A 136 28.07 1.57 7.05
C TYR A 136 28.23 0.08 6.74
N LEU A 137 28.05 -0.29 5.47
CA LEU A 137 28.46 -1.61 4.99
C LEU A 137 29.95 -1.55 4.64
N VAL A 138 30.76 -2.39 5.32
CA VAL A 138 32.18 -2.57 5.00
C VAL A 138 32.31 -3.85 4.19
N SER A 139 32.79 -3.74 2.96
CA SER A 139 32.98 -4.86 2.03
C SER A 139 34.47 -4.97 1.67
#